data_39b33f8e53408f9e7001c78e039f71d3
#
_entry.id   39b33f8e53408f9e7001c78e039f71d3
#
_cell.length_a   1.000
_cell.length_b   1.000
_cell.length_c   1.000
_cell.angle_alpha   90.00
_cell.angle_beta   90.00
_cell.angle_gamma   90.00
#
_symmetry.space_group_name_H-M   'P 1'
#
loop_
_entity.id
_entity.type
_entity.pdbx_description
1 polymer ?
#
loop_
_entity_poly.entity_id
_entity_poly.type
_entity_poly.pdbx_seq_one_letter_code
_entity_poly.pdbx_strand_id
1 'polypeptide(L)'
;MLGTSCNIFPECQIDARELLYDSSSEEEILSGNPDFVLDCIENIDTKVSFLVACVRRGLNVLSATGAGARTDLTRIRVVDLRESTNDPLSRSVRHHLRKDYGIEGGIPVVFSLEKLKVKLHSFKGPSWEEDKDKPSYLDKVRLLPFKGPTRRHWLI
;
A
#
# COMPACT_ATOMS: atom_id res chain seq x y z
N MET A 1 -5.57 9.08 25.31
CA MET A 1 -6.45 8.17 24.55
C MET A 1 -7.60 9.00 23.97
N LEU A 2 -7.53 9.35 22.72
CA LEU A 2 -8.63 10.03 22.01
C LEU A 2 -9.42 8.95 21.30
N GLY A 3 -10.48 8.45 21.94
CA GLY A 3 -11.41 7.53 21.31
C GLY A 3 -12.14 8.28 20.20
N THR A 4 -11.77 8.03 18.94
CA THR A 4 -12.48 8.59 17.80
C THR A 4 -13.75 7.78 17.61
N SER A 5 -14.87 8.32 18.03
CA SER A 5 -16.19 7.73 17.80
C SER A 5 -16.47 7.72 16.30
N CYS A 6 -16.72 6.56 15.73
CA CYS A 6 -17.15 6.44 14.33
C CYS A 6 -18.65 6.76 14.23
N ASN A 7 -19.00 7.86 13.56
CA ASN A 7 -20.40 8.26 13.40
C ASN A 7 -21.22 7.29 12.52
N ILE A 8 -20.53 6.47 11.71
CA ILE A 8 -21.18 5.50 10.81
C ILE A 8 -21.46 4.18 11.53
N PHE A 9 -20.52 3.76 12.40
CA PHE A 9 -20.63 2.55 13.19
C PHE A 9 -20.28 2.84 14.65
N PRO A 10 -21.22 3.35 15.44
CA PRO A 10 -20.94 3.78 16.83
C PRO A 10 -20.52 2.64 17.76
N GLU A 11 -20.82 1.40 17.40
CA GLU A 11 -20.45 0.21 18.13
C GLU A 11 -18.99 -0.22 17.86
N CYS A 12 -18.34 0.36 16.84
CA CYS A 12 -16.98 0.03 16.46
C CYS A 12 -15.98 0.74 17.37
N GLN A 13 -15.10 -0.02 17.99
CA GLN A 13 -13.95 0.54 18.72
C GLN A 13 -12.84 0.83 17.72
N ILE A 14 -12.46 2.10 17.60
CA ILE A 14 -11.40 2.54 16.70
C ILE A 14 -10.23 3.06 17.55
N ASP A 15 -9.06 2.46 17.37
CA ASP A 15 -7.80 2.96 17.92
C ASP A 15 -6.96 3.54 16.77
N ALA A 16 -7.01 4.86 16.62
CA ALA A 16 -6.24 5.56 15.61
C ALA A 16 -4.86 5.89 16.13
N ARG A 17 -3.82 5.43 15.43
CA ARG A 17 -2.42 5.67 15.79
C ARG A 17 -1.73 6.46 14.69
N GLU A 18 -1.02 7.50 15.06
CA GLU A 18 -0.15 8.25 14.17
C GLU A 18 1.27 7.69 14.25
N LEU A 19 1.48 6.55 13.57
CA LEU A 19 2.75 5.84 13.55
C LEU A 19 3.21 5.61 12.11
N LEU A 20 4.50 5.77 11.87
CA LEU A 20 5.13 5.31 10.65
C LEU A 20 5.51 3.84 10.84
N TYR A 21 5.14 3.00 9.86
CA TYR A 21 5.58 1.60 9.89
C TYR A 21 7.07 1.51 9.54
N ASP A 22 7.83 0.98 10.48
CA ASP A 22 9.23 0.60 10.33
C ASP A 22 9.55 -0.60 11.24
N SER A 23 10.79 -1.05 11.25
CA SER A 23 11.21 -2.19 12.07
C SER A 23 11.06 -1.95 13.57
N SER A 24 11.04 -0.70 14.03
CA SER A 24 10.88 -0.36 15.45
C SER A 24 9.42 -0.35 15.88
N SER A 25 8.51 0.04 14.98
CA SER A 25 7.06 0.11 15.22
C SER A 25 6.32 -1.18 14.85
N GLU A 26 6.98 -2.11 14.16
CA GLU A 26 6.38 -3.38 13.71
C GLU A 26 5.70 -4.15 14.84
N GLU A 27 6.41 -4.31 15.97
CA GLU A 27 5.87 -5.05 17.10
C GLU A 27 4.64 -4.36 17.70
N GLU A 28 4.66 -3.04 17.81
CA GLU A 28 3.54 -2.28 18.34
C GLU A 28 2.32 -2.36 17.43
N ILE A 29 2.51 -2.28 16.08
CA ILE A 29 1.44 -2.28 15.10
C ILE A 29 0.82 -3.67 14.95
N LEU A 30 1.65 -4.72 14.92
CA LEU A 30 1.20 -6.10 14.72
C LEU A 30 0.99 -6.87 16.03
N SER A 31 1.17 -6.21 17.20
CA SER A 31 0.82 -6.79 18.48
C SER A 31 -0.67 -7.02 18.60
N GLY A 32 -1.09 -7.91 19.49
CA GLY A 32 -2.51 -8.21 19.72
C GLY A 32 -3.08 -9.26 18.80
N ASN A 33 -2.28 -9.84 17.90
CA ASN A 33 -2.66 -10.94 17.04
C ASN A 33 -3.97 -10.66 16.27
N PRO A 34 -3.99 -9.66 15.36
CA PRO A 34 -5.19 -9.28 14.65
C PRO A 34 -5.74 -10.44 13.81
N ASP A 35 -7.05 -10.62 13.78
CA ASP A 35 -7.72 -11.63 12.98
C ASP A 35 -7.51 -11.39 11.47
N PHE A 36 -7.40 -10.12 11.09
CA PHE A 36 -7.25 -9.71 9.71
C PHE A 36 -6.50 -8.38 9.58
N VAL A 37 -5.66 -8.27 8.56
CA VAL A 37 -4.83 -7.09 8.27
C VAL A 37 -5.16 -6.56 6.88
N LEU A 38 -5.44 -5.26 6.78
CA LEU A 38 -5.60 -4.56 5.50
C LEU A 38 -4.37 -3.70 5.25
N ASP A 39 -3.64 -4.02 4.20
CA ASP A 39 -2.48 -3.24 3.78
C ASP A 39 -2.86 -2.26 2.66
N CYS A 40 -2.80 -0.97 2.95
CA CYS A 40 -3.03 0.13 2.03
C CYS A 40 -1.78 1.01 1.82
N ILE A 41 -0.60 0.49 2.11
CA ILE A 41 0.67 1.20 1.97
C ILE A 41 1.03 1.35 0.49
N GLU A 42 1.41 2.56 0.06
CA GLU A 42 1.84 2.82 -1.32
C GLU A 42 3.36 2.75 -1.52
N ASN A 43 4.14 3.04 -0.48
CA ASN A 43 5.59 2.93 -0.56
C ASN A 43 6.00 1.45 -0.68
N ILE A 44 6.79 1.12 -1.70
CA ILE A 44 7.11 -0.27 -2.03
C ILE A 44 7.95 -0.93 -0.94
N ASP A 45 8.98 -0.25 -0.44
CA ASP A 45 9.91 -0.83 0.52
C ASP A 45 9.19 -1.11 1.85
N THR A 46 8.42 -0.13 2.32
CA THR A 46 7.59 -0.26 3.52
C THR A 46 6.54 -1.35 3.36
N LYS A 47 5.85 -1.39 2.20
CA LYS A 47 4.85 -2.40 1.88
C LYS A 47 5.44 -3.81 1.86
N VAL A 48 6.59 -3.98 1.23
CA VAL A 48 7.28 -5.27 1.19
C VAL A 48 7.65 -5.72 2.59
N SER A 49 8.27 -4.84 3.39
CA SER A 49 8.63 -5.15 4.79
C SER A 49 7.42 -5.55 5.62
N PHE A 50 6.31 -4.81 5.47
CA PHE A 50 5.05 -5.08 6.16
C PHE A 50 4.46 -6.44 5.78
N LEU A 51 4.39 -6.75 4.48
CA LEU A 51 3.86 -8.02 3.99
C LEU A 51 4.73 -9.21 4.43
N VAL A 52 6.05 -9.03 4.44
CA VAL A 52 6.98 -10.05 4.97
C VAL A 52 6.72 -10.33 6.45
N ALA A 53 6.52 -9.28 7.25
CA ALA A 53 6.20 -9.41 8.66
C ALA A 53 4.87 -10.15 8.87
N CYS A 54 3.83 -9.80 8.12
CA CYS A 54 2.53 -10.48 8.16
C CYS A 54 2.66 -11.97 7.82
N VAL A 55 3.35 -12.29 6.73
CA VAL A 55 3.55 -13.69 6.29
C VAL A 55 4.33 -14.49 7.34
N ARG A 56 5.42 -13.94 7.89
CA ARG A 56 6.22 -14.60 8.93
C ARG A 56 5.44 -14.87 10.22
N ARG A 57 4.51 -13.99 10.55
CA ARG A 57 3.63 -14.13 11.72
C ARG A 57 2.40 -14.99 11.45
N GLY A 58 2.18 -15.42 10.20
CA GLY A 58 1.00 -16.19 9.80
C GLY A 58 -0.30 -15.40 9.87
N LEU A 59 -0.24 -14.07 9.73
CA LEU A 59 -1.41 -13.20 9.77
C LEU A 59 -2.17 -13.24 8.45
N ASN A 60 -3.50 -13.17 8.53
CA ASN A 60 -4.36 -13.02 7.36
C ASN A 60 -4.26 -11.58 6.83
N VAL A 61 -3.60 -11.38 5.70
CA VAL A 61 -3.41 -10.06 5.11
C VAL A 61 -4.10 -9.95 3.75
N LEU A 62 -4.75 -8.82 3.49
CA LEU A 62 -5.23 -8.42 2.18
C LEU A 62 -4.54 -7.12 1.79
N SER A 63 -3.81 -7.12 0.70
CA SER A 63 -3.05 -5.95 0.26
C SER A 63 -3.79 -5.22 -0.86
N ALA A 64 -4.02 -3.92 -0.70
CA ALA A 64 -4.51 -3.06 -1.77
C ALA A 64 -3.35 -2.59 -2.63
N THR A 65 -3.54 -2.64 -3.95
CA THR A 65 -2.57 -2.15 -4.92
C THR A 65 -3.00 -0.82 -5.53
N GLY A 66 -2.21 -0.26 -6.43
CA GLY A 66 -2.44 1.07 -6.96
C GLY A 66 -3.79 1.25 -7.65
N ALA A 67 -4.60 2.17 -7.15
CA ALA A 67 -5.90 2.55 -7.72
C ALA A 67 -5.82 3.72 -8.72
N GLY A 68 -4.63 4.30 -8.91
CA GLY A 68 -4.44 5.50 -9.71
C GLY A 68 -4.87 5.36 -11.17
N ALA A 69 -5.58 6.36 -11.69
CA ALA A 69 -6.09 6.44 -13.06
C ALA A 69 -7.00 5.26 -13.48
N ARG A 70 -7.71 4.67 -12.51
CA ARG A 70 -8.71 3.61 -12.73
C ARG A 70 -10.05 4.07 -12.21
N THR A 71 -11.08 3.91 -13.01
CA THR A 71 -12.43 4.42 -12.70
C THR A 71 -13.51 3.34 -12.74
N ASP A 72 -13.21 2.21 -13.37
CA ASP A 72 -14.16 1.12 -13.55
C ASP A 72 -14.11 0.14 -12.37
N LEU A 73 -15.00 0.33 -11.41
CA LEU A 73 -15.13 -0.52 -10.22
C LEU A 73 -15.52 -1.97 -10.56
N THR A 74 -16.13 -2.22 -11.72
CA THR A 74 -16.52 -3.58 -12.13
C THR A 74 -15.31 -4.46 -12.45
N ARG A 75 -14.16 -3.86 -12.64
CA ARG A 75 -12.90 -4.53 -12.95
C ARG A 75 -12.02 -4.81 -11.75
N ILE A 76 -12.48 -4.50 -10.56
CA ILE A 76 -11.76 -4.85 -9.33
C ILE A 76 -11.83 -6.35 -9.11
N ARG A 77 -10.70 -6.95 -8.75
CA ARG A 77 -10.56 -8.38 -8.45
C ARG A 77 -9.71 -8.57 -7.19
N VAL A 78 -9.99 -9.65 -6.50
CA VAL A 78 -9.15 -10.18 -5.44
C VAL A 78 -8.53 -11.46 -5.95
N VAL A 79 -7.21 -11.49 -6.02
CA VAL A 79 -6.45 -12.66 -6.49
C VAL A 79 -5.17 -12.80 -5.68
N ASP A 80 -4.44 -13.90 -5.87
CA ASP A 80 -3.08 -13.99 -5.36
C ASP A 80 -2.17 -12.96 -6.05
N LEU A 81 -1.23 -12.38 -5.31
CA LEU A 81 -0.26 -11.40 -5.82
C LEU A 81 0.46 -11.93 -7.08
N ARG A 82 0.69 -13.23 -7.16
CA ARG A 82 1.29 -13.93 -8.32
C ARG A 82 0.50 -13.73 -9.60
N GLU A 83 -0.82 -13.70 -9.50
CA GLU A 83 -1.76 -13.64 -10.61
C GLU A 83 -2.11 -12.20 -11.02
N SER A 84 -1.67 -11.22 -10.22
CA SER A 84 -1.96 -9.81 -10.50
C SER A 84 -1.32 -9.37 -11.82
N THR A 85 -2.10 -8.68 -12.66
CA THR A 85 -1.69 -8.21 -13.98
C THR A 85 -1.96 -6.71 -14.12
N ASN A 86 -1.27 -6.05 -15.06
CA ASN A 86 -1.49 -4.64 -15.41
C ASN A 86 -1.32 -3.63 -14.26
N ASP A 87 -0.69 -4.02 -13.16
CA ASP A 87 -0.42 -3.16 -12.03
C ASP A 87 1.09 -3.08 -11.76
N PRO A 88 1.70 -1.89 -11.96
CA PRO A 88 3.13 -1.68 -11.73
C PRO A 88 3.53 -1.89 -10.26
N LEU A 89 2.68 -1.48 -9.30
CA LEU A 89 2.96 -1.64 -7.88
C LEU A 89 3.03 -3.12 -7.50
N SER A 90 2.01 -3.90 -7.86
CA SER A 90 2.00 -5.35 -7.63
C SER A 90 3.21 -6.06 -8.26
N ARG A 91 3.61 -5.61 -9.46
CA ARG A 91 4.79 -6.17 -10.14
C ARG A 91 6.07 -5.93 -9.35
N SER A 92 6.26 -4.71 -8.84
CA SER A 92 7.43 -4.35 -8.05
C SER A 92 7.45 -5.09 -6.72
N VAL A 93 6.33 -5.09 -6.00
CA VAL A 93 6.18 -5.81 -4.72
C VAL A 93 6.48 -7.30 -4.91
N ARG A 94 5.88 -7.95 -5.91
CA ARG A 94 6.13 -9.36 -6.22
C ARG A 94 7.60 -9.63 -6.54
N HIS A 95 8.25 -8.72 -7.28
CA HIS A 95 9.67 -8.86 -7.61
C HIS A 95 10.54 -8.86 -6.34
N HIS A 96 10.33 -7.88 -5.44
CA HIS A 96 11.09 -7.80 -4.19
C HIS A 96 10.80 -8.95 -3.24
N LEU A 97 9.54 -9.33 -3.06
CA LEU A 97 9.17 -10.47 -2.21
C LEU A 97 9.83 -11.76 -2.67
N ARG A 98 9.85 -12.01 -3.98
CA ARG A 98 10.48 -13.20 -4.54
C ARG A 98 12.01 -13.15 -4.45
N LYS A 99 12.61 -12.03 -4.86
CA LYS A 99 14.06 -11.89 -4.95
C LYS A 99 14.74 -11.86 -3.59
N ASP A 100 14.18 -11.06 -2.66
CA ASP A 100 14.85 -10.73 -1.42
C ASP A 100 14.42 -11.64 -0.25
N TYR A 101 13.21 -12.22 -0.34
CA TYR A 101 12.61 -13.00 0.75
C TYR A 101 12.17 -14.43 0.35
N GLY A 102 12.23 -14.77 -0.93
CA GLY A 102 11.82 -16.09 -1.42
C GLY A 102 10.29 -16.34 -1.35
N ILE A 103 9.48 -15.29 -1.18
CA ILE A 103 8.02 -15.39 -1.12
C ILE A 103 7.48 -15.29 -2.53
N GLU A 104 6.92 -16.40 -3.04
CA GLU A 104 6.43 -16.47 -4.42
C GLU A 104 4.94 -16.11 -4.57
N GLY A 105 4.14 -16.23 -3.52
CA GLY A 105 2.71 -15.98 -3.53
C GLY A 105 2.07 -16.25 -2.18
N GLY A 106 0.75 -16.51 -2.17
CA GLY A 106 0.00 -16.73 -0.94
C GLY A 106 -0.49 -15.43 -0.29
N ILE A 107 -0.33 -14.29 -0.98
CA ILE A 107 -0.77 -12.99 -0.48
C ILE A 107 -1.95 -12.53 -1.37
N PRO A 108 -3.18 -12.49 -0.86
CA PRO A 108 -4.31 -11.95 -1.58
C PRO A 108 -4.14 -10.44 -1.78
N VAL A 109 -4.41 -9.98 -2.99
CA VAL A 109 -4.35 -8.56 -3.36
C VAL A 109 -5.63 -8.11 -4.03
N VAL A 110 -6.04 -6.88 -3.72
CA VAL A 110 -7.09 -6.16 -4.44
C VAL A 110 -6.46 -5.32 -5.51
N PHE A 111 -6.82 -5.52 -6.76
CA PHE A 111 -6.31 -4.75 -7.88
C PHE A 111 -7.38 -4.56 -8.97
N SER A 112 -7.12 -3.66 -9.90
CA SER A 112 -8.00 -3.45 -11.05
C SER A 112 -7.40 -4.04 -12.32
N LEU A 113 -8.21 -4.78 -13.07
CA LEU A 113 -7.86 -5.25 -14.42
C LEU A 113 -7.83 -4.13 -15.45
N GLU A 114 -8.27 -2.93 -15.11
CA GLU A 114 -8.28 -1.80 -15.99
C GLU A 114 -6.86 -1.41 -16.42
N LYS A 115 -6.61 -1.34 -17.71
CA LYS A 115 -5.35 -0.83 -18.23
C LYS A 115 -5.31 0.68 -18.04
N LEU A 116 -4.18 1.20 -17.62
CA LEU A 116 -3.97 2.64 -17.54
C LEU A 116 -4.23 3.29 -18.90
N LYS A 117 -5.22 4.14 -18.99
CA LYS A 117 -5.59 4.88 -20.21
C LYS A 117 -4.71 6.10 -20.42
N VAL A 118 -4.06 6.58 -19.37
CA VAL A 118 -3.26 7.80 -19.36
C VAL A 118 -1.80 7.42 -19.18
N LYS A 119 -0.92 7.97 -20.03
CA LYS A 119 0.53 7.91 -19.74
C LYS A 119 0.80 8.76 -18.50
N LEU A 120 1.36 8.14 -17.50
CA LEU A 120 1.83 8.87 -16.32
C LEU A 120 2.94 9.82 -16.75
N HIS A 121 2.67 11.12 -16.71
CA HIS A 121 3.69 12.13 -16.95
C HIS A 121 4.54 12.29 -15.70
N SER A 122 5.85 12.34 -15.89
CA SER A 122 6.75 12.74 -14.81
C SER A 122 6.39 14.15 -14.36
N PHE A 123 6.10 14.34 -13.10
CA PHE A 123 5.85 15.66 -12.53
C PHE A 123 7.18 16.41 -12.43
N LYS A 124 7.37 17.44 -13.25
CA LYS A 124 8.39 18.44 -13.02
C LYS A 124 7.83 19.44 -12.01
N GLY A 125 7.88 19.10 -10.73
CA GLY A 125 7.59 20.02 -9.64
C GLY A 125 8.64 21.10 -9.53
N PRO A 126 8.35 22.23 -8.83
CA PRO A 126 9.39 23.16 -8.45
C PRO A 126 10.47 22.40 -7.68
N SER A 127 11.73 22.73 -7.95
CA SER A 127 12.92 22.05 -7.46
C SER A 127 12.92 21.92 -5.93
N TRP A 128 12.35 20.86 -5.43
CA TRP A 128 12.71 20.33 -4.12
C TRP A 128 14.06 19.65 -4.33
N GLU A 129 15.01 19.96 -3.50
CA GLU A 129 16.36 19.40 -3.58
C GLU A 129 16.29 17.90 -3.86
N GLU A 130 16.96 17.49 -4.93
CA GLU A 130 16.98 16.09 -5.38
C GLU A 130 17.49 15.22 -4.24
N ASP A 131 16.58 14.47 -3.66
CA ASP A 131 16.91 13.35 -2.79
C ASP A 131 17.65 12.33 -3.65
N LYS A 132 18.96 12.29 -3.54
CA LYS A 132 19.87 11.49 -4.38
C LYS A 132 19.66 9.98 -4.27
N ASP A 133 18.80 9.55 -3.33
CA ASP A 133 18.56 8.15 -3.02
C ASP A 133 17.19 7.62 -3.51
N LYS A 134 16.48 8.35 -4.38
CA LYS A 134 15.21 7.86 -4.93
C LYS A 134 15.42 6.78 -5.98
N PRO A 135 14.86 5.58 -5.79
CA PRO A 135 14.89 4.55 -6.81
C PRO A 135 14.21 5.04 -8.10
N SER A 136 14.85 4.83 -9.25
CA SER A 136 14.42 5.33 -10.57
C SER A 136 13.02 4.90 -11.03
N TYR A 137 12.37 3.95 -10.36
CA TYR A 137 11.02 3.50 -10.67
C TYR A 137 9.91 4.44 -10.16
N LEU A 138 10.19 5.26 -9.11
CA LEU A 138 9.25 6.26 -8.59
C LEU A 138 8.98 7.38 -9.61
N ASP A 139 9.92 7.64 -10.52
CA ASP A 139 9.74 8.62 -11.58
C ASP A 139 8.68 8.22 -12.62
N LYS A 140 8.32 6.93 -12.67
CA LYS A 140 7.33 6.36 -13.59
C LYS A 140 5.93 6.24 -13.01
N VAL A 141 5.75 6.47 -11.72
CA VAL A 141 4.49 6.21 -10.98
C VAL A 141 3.92 7.48 -10.34
N ARG A 142 4.33 8.67 -10.77
CA ARG A 142 3.76 9.90 -10.22
C ARG A 142 2.39 10.20 -10.84
N LEU A 143 1.39 10.05 -10.00
CA LEU A 143 0.02 10.49 -10.24
C LEU A 143 -0.06 12.01 -10.38
N LEU A 144 -1.06 12.49 -11.16
CA LEU A 144 -1.41 13.89 -11.29
C LEU A 144 -1.52 14.58 -9.91
N PRO A 145 -1.09 15.84 -9.79
CA PRO A 145 -1.15 16.54 -8.51
C PRO A 145 -2.60 16.65 -8.06
N PHE A 146 -2.95 15.96 -7.00
CA PHE A 146 -4.17 16.19 -6.28
C PHE A 146 -4.05 17.57 -5.61
N LYS A 147 -4.79 18.57 -6.11
CA LYS A 147 -4.92 19.88 -5.48
C LYS A 147 -5.88 19.77 -4.27
N GLY A 148 -5.48 19.02 -3.26
CA GLY A 148 -6.16 18.99 -1.97
C GLY A 148 -5.23 19.55 -0.90
N PRO A 149 -5.77 19.98 0.24
CA PRO A 149 -4.95 20.46 1.35
C PRO A 149 -4.01 19.34 1.80
N THR A 150 -2.74 19.65 1.90
CA THR A 150 -1.67 18.79 2.39
C THR A 150 -1.91 18.42 3.85
N ARG A 151 -2.80 17.51 4.11
CA ARG A 151 -2.84 16.75 5.34
C ARG A 151 -2.49 15.31 5.00
N ARG A 152 -1.33 14.89 5.45
CA ARG A 152 -0.93 13.49 5.43
C ARG A 152 -1.82 12.73 6.41
N HIS A 153 -2.91 12.19 5.91
CA HIS A 153 -3.74 11.26 6.67
C HIS A 153 -3.39 9.88 6.16
N TRP A 154 -2.70 9.14 7.00
CA TRP A 154 -2.47 7.73 6.78
C TRP A 154 -3.61 6.99 7.46
N LEU A 155 -4.44 6.33 6.69
CA LEU A 155 -5.36 5.31 7.18
C LEU A 155 -4.62 3.97 7.06
N ILE A 156 -4.37 3.35 8.19
CA ILE A 156 -3.96 1.96 8.31
C ILE A 156 -5.23 1.11 8.38
#